data_3a09ba04f6b8ae2c50a393e06ef06576
#
_entry.id   3a09ba04f6b8ae2c50a393e06ef06576
#
_cell.length_a   1.000
_cell.length_b   1.000
_cell.length_c   1.000
_cell.angle_alpha   90.00
_cell.angle_beta   90.00
_cell.angle_gamma   90.00
#
_symmetry.space_group_name_H-M   'P 1'
#
loop_
_entity.id
_entity.type
_entity.pdbx_description
1 polymer ?
#
loop_
_entity_poly.entity_id
_entity_poly.type
_entity_poly.pdbx_seq_one_letter_code
_entity_poly.pdbx_strand_id
1 'polypeptide(L)'
;MPIVSTFDDVRFRPACATDAQAVATLHAASWRRHYRGAYSDAFLDGDVVQDRLAVWAERLGSPLPEACTFIAERDGVAVGFAHGILGEDPTWGALLDNLHVADGLKRRGVGTRLLTLVAQVVAERTPSSGLYLWVLEQNTDAQAFYAARGGICVGKEFAVPPGGDPRRLNGAPMKLRYAWLFPSKLLASA
;
A
#
# COMPACT_ATOMS: atom_id res chain seq x y z
N MET A 1 -15.44 2.94 33.41
CA MET A 1 -14.40 2.30 32.61
C MET A 1 -14.09 3.22 31.44
N PRO A 2 -12.89 3.79 31.33
CA PRO A 2 -12.54 4.58 30.17
C PRO A 2 -12.51 3.64 28.96
N ILE A 3 -13.18 4.03 27.87
CA ILE A 3 -13.08 3.37 26.56
C ILE A 3 -11.66 3.67 26.08
N VAL A 4 -10.75 2.70 26.20
CA VAL A 4 -9.40 2.79 25.65
C VAL A 4 -9.57 2.85 24.14
N SER A 5 -9.21 3.97 23.53
CA SER A 5 -9.14 4.12 22.08
C SER A 5 -8.20 3.06 21.55
N THR A 6 -8.65 2.25 20.57
CA THR A 6 -7.90 1.12 20.01
C THR A 6 -6.65 1.53 19.23
N PHE A 7 -6.27 2.81 19.26
CA PHE A 7 -5.12 3.40 18.59
C PHE A 7 -4.01 3.87 19.53
N ASP A 8 -4.20 3.81 20.86
CA ASP A 8 -3.29 4.43 21.83
C ASP A 8 -1.86 3.84 21.81
N ASP A 9 -1.66 2.72 21.10
CA ASP A 9 -0.36 2.04 21.00
C ASP A 9 0.29 2.09 19.61
N VAL A 10 -0.37 2.67 18.58
CA VAL A 10 0.18 2.76 17.20
C VAL A 10 0.50 4.19 16.83
N ARG A 11 1.77 4.46 16.57
CA ARG A 11 2.28 5.75 16.08
C ARG A 11 2.38 5.75 14.56
N PHE A 12 2.00 6.85 13.93
CA PHE A 12 2.13 7.07 12.49
C PHE A 12 3.11 8.20 12.23
N ARG A 13 4.03 8.00 11.28
CA ARG A 13 5.01 9.00 10.87
C ARG A 13 5.42 8.85 9.41
N PRO A 14 6.02 9.87 8.78
CA PRO A 14 6.75 9.68 7.53
C PRO A 14 7.86 8.63 7.70
N ALA A 15 8.08 7.81 6.67
CA ALA A 15 9.19 6.87 6.63
C ALA A 15 10.50 7.62 6.25
N CYS A 16 11.62 7.05 6.66
CA CYS A 16 12.95 7.54 6.34
C CYS A 16 13.87 6.39 5.87
N ALA A 17 15.09 6.71 5.45
CA ALA A 17 16.01 5.72 4.89
C ALA A 17 16.27 4.52 5.81
N THR A 18 16.29 4.70 7.12
CA THR A 18 16.53 3.62 8.09
C THR A 18 15.37 2.64 8.20
N ASP A 19 14.19 2.96 7.65
CA ASP A 19 13.02 2.10 7.67
C ASP A 19 13.02 1.05 6.54
N ALA A 20 13.94 1.14 5.58
CA ALA A 20 13.93 0.32 4.37
C ALA A 20 13.86 -1.18 4.66
N GLN A 21 14.63 -1.67 5.64
CA GLN A 21 14.63 -3.08 6.03
C GLN A 21 13.29 -3.51 6.63
N ALA A 22 12.71 -2.71 7.51
CA ALA A 22 11.44 -3.01 8.16
C ALA A 22 10.28 -3.01 7.14
N VAL A 23 10.24 -2.02 6.25
CA VAL A 23 9.24 -1.93 5.17
C VAL A 23 9.39 -3.09 4.20
N ALA A 24 10.62 -3.45 3.79
CA ALA A 24 10.87 -4.58 2.90
C ALA A 24 10.38 -5.90 3.50
N THR A 25 10.65 -6.12 4.79
CA THR A 25 10.23 -7.32 5.52
C THR A 25 8.70 -7.42 5.60
N LEU A 26 8.01 -6.32 5.95
CA LEU A 26 6.54 -6.24 5.95
C LEU A 26 5.97 -6.51 4.56
N HIS A 27 6.56 -5.90 3.54
CA HIS A 27 6.11 -6.04 2.16
C HIS A 27 6.23 -7.49 1.68
N ALA A 28 7.40 -8.12 1.88
CA ALA A 28 7.64 -9.50 1.53
C ALA A 28 6.70 -10.47 2.27
N ALA A 29 6.47 -10.25 3.56
CA ALA A 29 5.54 -11.06 4.36
C ALA A 29 4.11 -10.95 3.84
N SER A 30 3.68 -9.74 3.48
CA SER A 30 2.37 -9.51 2.87
C SER A 30 2.24 -10.20 1.50
N TRP A 31 3.26 -10.13 0.65
CA TRP A 31 3.25 -10.80 -0.65
C TRP A 31 3.20 -12.32 -0.51
N ARG A 32 4.01 -12.90 0.36
CA ARG A 32 3.96 -14.35 0.65
C ARG A 32 2.58 -14.83 1.04
N ARG A 33 1.80 -14.00 1.70
CA ARG A 33 0.45 -14.33 2.17
C ARG A 33 -0.63 -14.12 1.11
N HIS A 34 -0.61 -12.96 0.44
CA HIS A 34 -1.75 -12.52 -0.38
C HIS A 34 -1.54 -12.71 -1.88
N TYR A 35 -0.29 -12.99 -2.32
CA TYR A 35 0.05 -13.06 -3.72
C TYR A 35 0.35 -14.47 -4.22
N ARG A 36 0.27 -15.49 -3.34
CA ARG A 36 0.34 -16.88 -3.77
C ARG A 36 -0.76 -17.17 -4.79
N GLY A 37 -0.43 -17.97 -5.80
CA GLY A 37 -1.31 -18.22 -6.93
C GLY A 37 -1.19 -17.19 -8.06
N ALA A 38 -0.87 -15.92 -7.75
CA ALA A 38 -0.61 -14.87 -8.74
C ALA A 38 0.89 -14.72 -9.03
N TYR A 39 1.71 -14.73 -7.98
CA TYR A 39 3.18 -14.71 -8.10
C TYR A 39 3.74 -16.12 -7.93
N SER A 40 4.87 -16.40 -8.60
CA SER A 40 5.49 -17.71 -8.52
C SER A 40 6.00 -18.02 -7.11
N ASP A 41 5.79 -19.25 -6.65
CA ASP A 41 6.27 -19.70 -5.34
C ASP A 41 7.79 -19.61 -5.24
N ALA A 42 8.51 -19.89 -6.34
CA ALA A 42 9.96 -19.75 -6.38
C ALA A 42 10.45 -18.34 -6.06
N PHE A 43 9.73 -17.31 -6.51
CA PHE A 43 10.03 -15.92 -6.17
C PHE A 43 9.61 -15.58 -4.73
N LEU A 44 8.40 -15.97 -4.32
CA LEU A 44 7.87 -15.63 -3.00
C LEU A 44 8.66 -16.33 -1.86
N ASP A 45 9.09 -17.57 -2.06
CA ASP A 45 9.85 -18.34 -1.06
C ASP A 45 11.37 -18.11 -1.14
N GLY A 46 11.85 -17.57 -2.28
CA GLY A 46 13.25 -17.23 -2.52
C GLY A 46 13.57 -15.76 -2.18
N ASP A 47 13.91 -15.01 -3.21
CA ASP A 47 14.58 -13.71 -3.11
C ASP A 47 13.67 -12.51 -2.80
N VAL A 48 12.38 -12.71 -2.52
CA VAL A 48 11.43 -11.62 -2.36
C VAL A 48 11.84 -10.58 -1.30
N VAL A 49 12.49 -10.99 -0.21
CA VAL A 49 12.94 -10.05 0.84
C VAL A 49 14.07 -9.17 0.31
N GLN A 50 15.05 -9.76 -0.36
CA GLN A 50 16.18 -9.03 -0.93
C GLN A 50 15.73 -8.11 -2.08
N ASP A 51 14.83 -8.59 -2.92
CA ASP A 51 14.21 -7.80 -3.99
C ASP A 51 13.47 -6.57 -3.42
N ARG A 52 12.67 -6.76 -2.38
CA ARG A 52 11.97 -5.64 -1.73
C ARG A 52 12.93 -4.72 -0.99
N LEU A 53 13.98 -5.24 -0.38
CA LEU A 53 15.00 -4.41 0.29
C LEU A 53 15.71 -3.49 -0.71
N ALA A 54 16.09 -3.99 -1.88
CA ALA A 54 16.70 -3.16 -2.93
C ALA A 54 15.77 -2.01 -3.35
N VAL A 55 14.49 -2.30 -3.58
CA VAL A 55 13.47 -1.29 -3.96
C VAL A 55 13.28 -0.26 -2.85
N TRP A 56 13.16 -0.67 -1.58
CA TRP A 56 12.89 0.26 -0.49
C TRP A 56 14.12 1.04 -0.05
N ALA A 57 15.33 0.47 -0.18
CA ALA A 57 16.58 1.20 0.04
C ALA A 57 16.71 2.37 -0.95
N GLU A 58 16.39 2.16 -2.22
CA GLU A 58 16.36 3.22 -3.23
C GLU A 58 15.29 4.26 -2.93
N ARG A 59 14.02 3.82 -2.75
CA ARG A 59 12.87 4.72 -2.56
C ARG A 59 12.99 5.60 -1.32
N LEU A 60 13.53 5.09 -0.22
CA LEU A 60 13.65 5.83 1.03
C LEU A 60 15.02 6.51 1.18
N GLY A 61 16.05 6.02 0.49
CA GLY A 61 17.38 6.65 0.47
C GLY A 61 17.46 7.88 -0.42
N SER A 62 16.65 7.90 -1.51
CA SER A 62 16.58 9.01 -2.47
C SER A 62 15.11 9.26 -2.85
N PRO A 63 14.28 9.75 -1.92
CA PRO A 63 12.86 9.89 -2.17
C PRO A 63 12.58 10.94 -3.27
N LEU A 64 11.70 10.57 -4.21
CA LEU A 64 11.23 11.48 -5.24
C LEU A 64 10.32 12.56 -4.63
N PRO A 65 10.35 13.80 -5.13
CA PRO A 65 9.45 14.87 -4.67
C PRO A 65 7.97 14.52 -4.74
N GLU A 66 7.58 13.71 -5.73
CA GLU A 66 6.20 13.26 -5.95
C GLU A 66 5.79 12.11 -5.02
N ALA A 67 6.76 11.47 -4.34
CA ALA A 67 6.48 10.33 -3.47
C ALA A 67 6.18 10.74 -2.03
N CYS A 68 5.36 9.95 -1.36
CA CYS A 68 5.17 10.01 0.09
C CYS A 68 5.08 8.61 0.66
N THR A 69 5.77 8.37 1.77
CA THR A 69 5.74 7.07 2.45
C THR A 69 5.46 7.29 3.93
N PHE A 70 4.47 6.56 4.45
CA PHE A 70 4.13 6.57 5.87
C PHE A 70 4.31 5.19 6.47
N ILE A 71 4.76 5.14 7.72
CA ILE A 71 4.91 3.92 8.50
C ILE A 71 4.04 4.01 9.75
N ALA A 72 3.44 2.88 10.10
CA ALA A 72 2.77 2.66 11.38
C ALA A 72 3.67 1.81 12.26
N GLU A 73 3.92 2.24 13.48
CA GLU A 73 4.78 1.57 14.47
C GLU A 73 4.01 1.28 15.74
N ARG A 74 4.30 0.13 16.34
CA ARG A 74 3.88 -0.24 17.67
C ARG A 74 5.08 -0.76 18.45
N ASP A 75 5.35 -0.20 19.63
CA ASP A 75 6.51 -0.56 20.47
C ASP A 75 7.85 -0.52 19.70
N GLY A 76 8.01 0.45 18.79
CA GLY A 76 9.21 0.60 17.97
C GLY A 76 9.32 -0.41 16.80
N VAL A 77 8.30 -1.24 16.60
CA VAL A 77 8.24 -2.23 15.50
C VAL A 77 7.30 -1.73 14.41
N ALA A 78 7.74 -1.76 13.15
CA ALA A 78 6.91 -1.45 12.00
C ALA A 78 5.78 -2.49 11.84
N VAL A 79 4.54 -2.02 11.84
CA VAL A 79 3.34 -2.86 11.76
C VAL A 79 2.46 -2.56 10.55
N GLY A 80 2.82 -1.55 9.79
CA GLY A 80 2.15 -1.20 8.53
C GLY A 80 2.88 -0.08 7.81
N PHE A 81 2.62 0.06 6.52
CA PHE A 81 3.11 1.19 5.73
C PHE A 81 2.20 1.46 4.53
N ALA A 82 2.27 2.69 4.01
CA ALA A 82 1.68 3.09 2.75
C ALA A 82 2.66 3.92 1.94
N HIS A 83 2.60 3.78 0.61
CA HIS A 83 3.41 4.56 -0.33
C HIS A 83 2.52 5.11 -1.43
N GLY A 84 2.57 6.42 -1.63
CA GLY A 84 1.85 7.15 -2.66
C GLY A 84 2.79 7.86 -3.62
N ILE A 85 2.37 7.96 -4.89
CA ILE A 85 3.08 8.68 -5.96
C ILE A 85 2.09 9.66 -6.59
N LEU A 86 2.38 10.95 -6.52
CA LEU A 86 1.52 12.01 -7.06
C LEU A 86 1.67 12.11 -8.57
N GLY A 87 0.55 12.37 -9.27
CA GLY A 87 0.57 12.65 -10.70
C GLY A 87 0.96 11.47 -11.60
N GLU A 88 0.85 10.24 -11.11
CA GLU A 88 1.26 9.03 -11.83
C GLU A 88 0.39 8.75 -13.08
N ASP A 89 -0.89 9.09 -13.03
CA ASP A 89 -1.82 8.86 -14.13
C ASP A 89 -2.58 10.16 -14.46
N PRO A 90 -2.63 10.60 -15.73
CA PRO A 90 -3.30 11.84 -16.10
C PRO A 90 -4.83 11.79 -15.92
N THR A 91 -5.42 10.61 -15.89
CA THR A 91 -6.87 10.40 -15.73
C THR A 91 -7.24 10.14 -14.27
N TRP A 92 -6.47 9.29 -13.58
CA TRP A 92 -6.79 8.78 -12.26
C TRP A 92 -6.03 9.50 -11.13
N GLY A 93 -4.99 10.26 -11.47
CA GLY A 93 -4.25 11.08 -10.54
C GLY A 93 -3.12 10.36 -9.82
N ALA A 94 -3.10 10.43 -8.49
CA ALA A 94 -2.07 9.82 -7.66
C ALA A 94 -2.26 8.30 -7.52
N LEU A 95 -1.17 7.56 -7.50
CA LEU A 95 -1.15 6.12 -7.24
C LEU A 95 -0.91 5.84 -5.75
N LEU A 96 -1.79 5.10 -5.10
CA LEU A 96 -1.44 4.37 -3.88
C LEU A 96 -0.76 3.05 -4.29
N ASP A 97 0.57 3.08 -4.40
CA ASP A 97 1.35 1.94 -4.89
C ASP A 97 1.42 0.79 -3.88
N ASN A 98 1.48 1.12 -2.59
CA ASN A 98 1.50 0.13 -1.52
C ASN A 98 0.63 0.55 -0.33
N LEU A 99 -0.06 -0.43 0.25
CA LEU A 99 -0.72 -0.35 1.55
C LEU A 99 -0.71 -1.74 2.19
N HIS A 100 0.08 -1.90 3.23
CA HIS A 100 0.25 -3.18 3.91
C HIS A 100 0.16 -2.99 5.43
N VAL A 101 -0.53 -3.92 6.09
CA VAL A 101 -0.66 -3.97 7.56
C VAL A 101 -0.40 -5.39 8.02
N ALA A 102 0.38 -5.53 9.08
CA ALA A 102 0.64 -6.82 9.73
C ALA A 102 -0.68 -7.47 10.18
N ASP A 103 -0.79 -8.80 10.05
CA ASP A 103 -2.06 -9.49 10.25
C ASP A 103 -2.69 -9.30 11.63
N GLY A 104 -1.90 -9.33 12.68
CA GLY A 104 -2.40 -9.13 14.04
C GLY A 104 -3.03 -7.75 14.31
N LEU A 105 -2.90 -6.81 13.37
CA LEU A 105 -3.42 -5.44 13.46
C LEU A 105 -4.44 -5.08 12.38
N LYS A 106 -4.84 -6.05 11.56
CA LYS A 106 -5.95 -5.85 10.63
C LYS A 106 -7.26 -5.58 11.39
N ARG A 107 -8.17 -4.82 10.76
CA ARG A 107 -9.48 -4.41 11.32
C ARG A 107 -9.38 -3.52 12.59
N ARG A 108 -8.18 -3.02 12.91
CA ARG A 108 -7.96 -2.06 14.00
C ARG A 108 -7.78 -0.61 13.51
N GLY A 109 -8.17 -0.32 12.26
CA GLY A 109 -8.12 1.03 11.67
C GLY A 109 -6.74 1.44 11.13
N VAL A 110 -5.65 0.69 11.37
CA VAL A 110 -4.30 1.05 10.91
C VAL A 110 -4.26 1.29 9.40
N GLY A 111 -4.84 0.40 8.60
CA GLY A 111 -4.91 0.57 7.14
C GLY A 111 -5.73 1.79 6.72
N THR A 112 -6.83 2.09 7.43
CA THR A 112 -7.63 3.30 7.17
C THR A 112 -6.79 4.55 7.41
N ARG A 113 -6.08 4.61 8.54
CA ARG A 113 -5.26 5.78 8.87
C ARG A 113 -4.11 5.98 7.87
N LEU A 114 -3.44 4.90 7.44
CA LEU A 114 -2.41 4.97 6.41
C LEU A 114 -2.97 5.47 5.07
N LEU A 115 -4.12 4.96 4.63
CA LEU A 115 -4.81 5.43 3.42
C LEU A 115 -5.16 6.92 3.53
N THR A 116 -5.70 7.34 4.68
CA THR A 116 -6.05 8.75 4.94
C THR A 116 -4.83 9.66 4.88
N LEU A 117 -3.67 9.25 5.41
CA LEU A 117 -2.44 10.05 5.35
C LEU A 117 -1.97 10.27 3.91
N VAL A 118 -2.04 9.26 3.05
CA VAL A 118 -1.73 9.43 1.61
C VAL A 118 -2.78 10.34 0.96
N ALA A 119 -4.07 10.13 1.22
CA ALA A 119 -5.14 10.96 0.68
C ALA A 119 -5.02 12.43 1.10
N GLN A 120 -4.54 12.70 2.32
CA GLN A 120 -4.26 14.04 2.81
C GLN A 120 -3.17 14.71 1.98
N VAL A 121 -2.05 14.05 1.72
CA VAL A 121 -0.97 14.59 0.87
C VAL A 121 -1.48 14.88 -0.54
N VAL A 122 -2.31 13.98 -1.12
CA VAL A 122 -2.92 14.21 -2.44
C VAL A 122 -3.82 15.44 -2.41
N ALA A 123 -4.70 15.58 -1.40
CA ALA A 123 -5.61 16.71 -1.29
C ALA A 123 -4.88 18.05 -1.08
N GLU A 124 -3.78 18.05 -0.35
CA GLU A 124 -2.97 19.25 -0.09
C GLU A 124 -2.12 19.67 -1.28
N ARG A 125 -1.49 18.71 -1.97
CA ARG A 125 -0.51 18.99 -3.02
C ARG A 125 -1.07 18.98 -4.43
N THR A 126 -2.15 18.21 -4.66
CA THR A 126 -2.82 18.05 -5.96
C THR A 126 -4.34 18.03 -5.78
N PRO A 127 -4.96 19.14 -5.32
CA PRO A 127 -6.37 19.16 -4.85
C PRO A 127 -7.41 18.76 -5.91
N SER A 128 -7.07 18.88 -7.20
CA SER A 128 -7.95 18.47 -8.32
C SER A 128 -7.68 17.05 -8.81
N SER A 129 -6.77 16.33 -8.16
CA SER A 129 -6.34 14.98 -8.57
C SER A 129 -7.16 13.90 -7.86
N GLY A 130 -7.44 12.80 -8.55
CA GLY A 130 -7.94 11.58 -7.94
C GLY A 130 -6.85 10.80 -7.21
N LEU A 131 -7.25 9.71 -6.58
CA LEU A 131 -6.38 8.70 -6.01
C LEU A 131 -6.82 7.34 -6.55
N TYR A 132 -5.88 6.51 -7.00
CA TYR A 132 -6.19 5.16 -7.44
C TYR A 132 -5.16 4.15 -6.93
N LEU A 133 -5.51 2.88 -7.04
CA LEU A 133 -4.62 1.77 -6.74
C LEU A 133 -4.90 0.58 -7.65
N TRP A 134 -3.97 -0.37 -7.63
CA TRP A 134 -4.17 -1.68 -8.20
C TRP A 134 -4.19 -2.76 -7.11
N VAL A 135 -5.13 -3.68 -7.21
CA VAL A 135 -5.27 -4.83 -6.31
C VAL A 135 -5.43 -6.10 -7.13
N LEU A 136 -4.75 -7.19 -6.78
CA LEU A 136 -4.97 -8.48 -7.43
C LEU A 136 -6.42 -8.92 -7.33
N GLU A 137 -7.00 -9.42 -8.40
CA GLU A 137 -8.39 -9.88 -8.45
C GLU A 137 -8.69 -10.96 -7.40
N GLN A 138 -7.73 -11.80 -7.08
CA GLN A 138 -7.86 -12.81 -6.02
C GLN A 138 -7.87 -12.26 -4.60
N ASN A 139 -7.41 -11.00 -4.38
CA ASN A 139 -7.34 -10.41 -3.04
C ASN A 139 -8.66 -9.73 -2.68
N THR A 140 -9.69 -10.53 -2.46
CA THR A 140 -11.06 -10.06 -2.17
C THR A 140 -11.17 -9.30 -0.85
N ASP A 141 -10.34 -9.61 0.15
CA ASP A 141 -10.30 -8.88 1.42
C ASP A 141 -9.86 -7.42 1.22
N ALA A 142 -8.82 -7.19 0.40
CA ALA A 142 -8.37 -5.84 0.09
C ALA A 142 -9.41 -5.09 -0.75
N GLN A 143 -10.07 -5.74 -1.71
CA GLN A 143 -11.17 -5.15 -2.49
C GLN A 143 -12.31 -4.70 -1.58
N ALA A 144 -12.75 -5.55 -0.66
CA ALA A 144 -13.78 -5.22 0.33
C ALA A 144 -13.36 -4.04 1.21
N PHE A 145 -12.07 -3.98 1.62
CA PHE A 145 -11.53 -2.87 2.39
C PHE A 145 -11.62 -1.55 1.60
N TYR A 146 -11.23 -1.53 0.32
CA TYR A 146 -11.26 -0.31 -0.50
C TYR A 146 -12.68 0.11 -0.83
N ALA A 147 -13.57 -0.82 -1.18
CA ALA A 147 -14.98 -0.55 -1.44
C ALA A 147 -15.68 0.05 -0.21
N ALA A 148 -15.42 -0.49 0.99
CA ALA A 148 -15.98 0.04 2.25
C ALA A 148 -15.54 1.47 2.57
N ARG A 149 -14.49 1.98 1.89
CA ARG A 149 -14.00 3.36 2.00
C ARG A 149 -14.32 4.21 0.79
N GLY A 150 -15.33 3.80 0.03
CA GLY A 150 -15.85 4.55 -1.13
C GLY A 150 -14.99 4.44 -2.38
N GLY A 151 -14.04 3.51 -2.44
CA GLY A 151 -13.32 3.19 -3.65
C GLY A 151 -14.22 2.48 -4.66
N ILE A 152 -14.16 2.90 -5.92
CA ILE A 152 -14.95 2.33 -7.00
C ILE A 152 -14.02 1.53 -7.92
N CYS A 153 -14.41 0.29 -8.26
CA CYS A 153 -13.70 -0.50 -9.27
C CYS A 153 -13.96 0.09 -10.65
N VAL A 154 -12.92 0.58 -11.31
CA VAL A 154 -13.02 1.34 -12.57
C VAL A 154 -12.25 0.69 -13.72
N GLY A 155 -11.59 -0.43 -13.50
CA GLY A 155 -10.82 -1.09 -14.55
C GLY A 155 -10.25 -2.44 -14.12
N LYS A 156 -9.81 -3.19 -15.12
CA LYS A 156 -9.19 -4.51 -14.97
C LYS A 156 -8.12 -4.69 -16.03
N GLU A 157 -6.95 -5.18 -15.65
CA GLU A 157 -5.87 -5.51 -16.59
C GLU A 157 -4.98 -6.64 -16.06
N PHE A 158 -4.09 -7.15 -16.89
CA PHE A 158 -3.09 -8.13 -16.47
C PHE A 158 -2.09 -7.51 -15.47
N ALA A 159 -1.71 -8.28 -14.46
CA ALA A 159 -0.67 -7.86 -13.53
C ALA A 159 0.69 -7.79 -14.25
N VAL A 160 1.44 -6.73 -13.96
CA VAL A 160 2.82 -6.59 -14.44
C VAL A 160 3.75 -7.37 -13.53
N PRO A 161 4.69 -8.16 -14.06
CA PRO A 161 5.62 -8.91 -13.24
C PRO A 161 6.54 -7.96 -12.43
N PRO A 162 6.79 -8.25 -11.16
CA PRO A 162 7.73 -7.47 -10.35
C PRO A 162 9.10 -7.39 -11.01
N GLY A 163 9.64 -6.17 -11.12
CA GLY A 163 10.93 -5.95 -11.79
C GLY A 163 10.96 -6.33 -13.27
N GLY A 164 9.80 -6.51 -13.92
CA GLY A 164 9.70 -6.86 -15.34
C GLY A 164 10.04 -8.31 -15.67
N ASP A 165 10.31 -9.18 -14.70
CA ASP A 165 10.67 -10.59 -14.94
C ASP A 165 9.42 -11.50 -14.98
N PRO A 166 9.01 -12.02 -16.14
CA PRO A 166 7.83 -12.87 -16.30
C PRO A 166 7.85 -14.14 -15.42
N ARG A 167 9.03 -14.64 -15.06
CA ARG A 167 9.18 -15.84 -14.21
C ARG A 167 8.69 -15.61 -12.78
N ARG A 168 8.46 -14.36 -12.38
CA ARG A 168 7.92 -13.97 -11.07
C ARG A 168 6.40 -14.07 -11.00
N LEU A 169 5.71 -14.22 -12.14
CA LEU A 169 4.28 -14.46 -12.18
C LEU A 169 3.97 -15.95 -12.30
N ASN A 170 2.78 -16.31 -11.83
CA ASN A 170 2.17 -17.63 -12.05
C ASN A 170 1.03 -17.44 -13.05
N GLY A 171 1.29 -17.79 -14.33
CA GLY A 171 0.34 -17.55 -15.41
C GLY A 171 0.13 -16.05 -15.71
N ALA A 172 -1.12 -15.67 -15.91
CA ALA A 172 -1.54 -14.32 -16.28
C ALA A 172 -2.56 -13.75 -15.26
N PRO A 173 -2.14 -13.46 -14.04
CA PRO A 173 -3.05 -12.96 -13.02
C PRO A 173 -3.61 -11.57 -13.40
N MET A 174 -4.84 -11.31 -12.97
CA MET A 174 -5.51 -10.04 -13.19
C MET A 174 -5.43 -9.15 -11.97
N LYS A 175 -5.41 -7.83 -12.21
CA LYS A 175 -5.53 -6.79 -11.18
C LYS A 175 -6.71 -5.87 -11.51
N LEU A 176 -7.34 -5.33 -10.48
CA LEU A 176 -8.45 -4.41 -10.56
C LEU A 176 -7.98 -3.01 -10.13
N ARG A 177 -8.44 -1.98 -10.84
CA ARG A 177 -8.22 -0.59 -10.47
C ARG A 177 -9.36 -0.11 -9.60
N TYR A 178 -9.04 0.32 -8.38
CA TYR A 178 -9.95 1.06 -7.51
C TYR A 178 -9.56 2.52 -7.50
N ALA A 179 -10.56 3.42 -7.55
CA ALA A 179 -10.31 4.86 -7.60
C ALA A 179 -11.26 5.66 -6.71
N TRP A 180 -10.75 6.79 -6.22
CA TRP A 180 -11.48 7.87 -5.54
C TRP A 180 -11.31 9.15 -6.36
N LEU A 181 -12.37 9.63 -6.98
CA LEU A 181 -12.33 10.88 -7.74
C LEU A 181 -12.10 12.10 -6.83
N PHE A 182 -12.52 11.99 -5.59
CA PHE A 182 -12.38 13.04 -4.56
C PHE A 182 -11.74 12.43 -3.31
N PRO A 183 -10.38 12.30 -3.26
CA PRO A 183 -9.68 11.70 -2.11
C PRO A 183 -9.94 12.43 -0.79
N SER A 184 -10.29 13.71 -0.82
CA SER A 184 -10.69 14.48 0.36
C SER A 184 -11.86 13.86 1.14
N LYS A 185 -12.72 13.07 0.51
CA LYS A 185 -13.78 12.33 1.20
C LYS A 185 -13.25 11.28 2.16
N LEU A 186 -12.04 10.76 1.93
CA LEU A 186 -11.37 9.84 2.85
C LEU A 186 -10.97 10.51 4.17
N LEU A 187 -10.84 11.85 4.19
CA LEU A 187 -10.47 12.62 5.38
C LEU A 187 -11.64 12.74 6.37
N ALA A 188 -12.87 12.70 5.89
CA ALA A 188 -14.07 12.81 6.73
C ALA A 188 -14.46 11.50 7.43
N SER A 189 -13.81 10.38 7.06
CA SER A 189 -14.13 9.02 7.56
C SER A 189 -13.07 8.47 8.53
N ALA A 190 -12.13 9.31 8.98
CA ALA A 190 -10.98 8.95 9.80
C ALA A 190 -11.20 9.24 11.29
#